data_227bfcf162d26ecb1ea9dc64ad687114
#
_entry.id   227bfcf162d26ecb1ea9dc64ad687114
#
_cell.length_a   1.000
_cell.length_b   1.000
_cell.length_c   1.000
_cell.angle_alpha   90.00
_cell.angle_beta   90.00
_cell.angle_gamma   90.00
#
_symmetry.space_group_name_H-M   'P 1'
#
loop_
_entity.id
_entity.type
_entity.pdbx_description
1 polymer ?
#
loop_
_entity_poly.entity_id
_entity_poly.type
_entity_poly.pdbx_seq_one_letter_code
_entity_poly.pdbx_strand_id
1 'polypeptide(L)'
;MRVLDLDMDYFMTEIANTPLSCKERLAEEDYGNSVWSAEEIRQFLEQNLGLSKTQKIPGRIVSGHNESLFFWEELINCKKLSDSFDVVHVDSHADLGLGDASWSFLQSEFLTLPIDSRRKIREYEFCDEIKRISIGDYLLWAVAYKMVSSITYLSLIHI
;
A
#
# COMPACT_ATOMS: atom_id res chain seq x y z
N MET A 1 -4.27 16.28 -5.20
CA MET A 1 -2.86 16.05 -4.73
C MET A 1 -2.51 14.62 -5.07
N ARG A 2 -1.23 14.32 -5.32
CA ARG A 2 -0.79 12.96 -5.69
C ARG A 2 0.22 12.44 -4.69
N VAL A 3 0.09 11.18 -4.30
CA VAL A 3 0.99 10.44 -3.41
C VAL A 3 1.69 9.35 -4.23
N LEU A 4 2.99 9.21 -4.07
CA LEU A 4 3.74 8.06 -4.52
C LEU A 4 3.81 7.08 -3.36
N ASP A 5 3.36 5.87 -3.61
CA ASP A 5 3.36 4.73 -2.72
C ASP A 5 4.23 3.65 -3.37
N LEU A 6 5.35 3.32 -2.74
CA LEU A 6 6.40 2.53 -3.35
C LEU A 6 6.80 1.40 -2.42
N ASP A 7 6.61 0.15 -2.86
CA ASP A 7 7.19 -1.01 -2.21
C ASP A 7 8.53 -1.37 -2.86
N MET A 8 9.49 -1.77 -2.02
CA MET A 8 10.83 -2.14 -2.48
C MET A 8 10.86 -3.51 -3.16
N ASP A 9 9.84 -4.35 -2.97
CA ASP A 9 9.73 -5.64 -3.65
C ASP A 9 9.52 -5.50 -5.17
N TYR A 10 9.02 -4.33 -5.61
CA TYR A 10 8.98 -3.98 -7.04
C TYR A 10 10.33 -4.13 -7.74
N PHE A 11 11.42 -3.95 -7.03
CA PHE A 11 12.77 -4.05 -7.56
C PHE A 11 13.40 -5.45 -7.43
N MET A 12 12.56 -6.45 -7.17
CA MET A 12 12.96 -7.85 -7.07
C MET A 12 12.40 -8.63 -8.27
N THR A 13 13.22 -9.45 -8.92
CA THR A 13 12.78 -10.21 -10.12
C THR A 13 11.97 -11.47 -9.80
N GLU A 14 12.09 -11.99 -8.60
CA GLU A 14 11.25 -13.07 -8.09
C GLU A 14 10.42 -12.52 -6.95
N ILE A 15 9.11 -12.43 -7.16
CA ILE A 15 8.17 -11.88 -6.19
C ILE A 15 7.93 -12.93 -5.11
N ALA A 16 8.10 -12.56 -3.86
CA ALA A 16 7.71 -13.39 -2.74
C ALA A 16 6.17 -13.41 -2.62
N ASN A 17 5.55 -14.45 -3.14
CA ASN A 17 4.10 -14.68 -3.02
C ASN A 17 3.70 -15.34 -1.71
N THR A 18 4.45 -15.17 -0.65
CA THR A 18 4.16 -15.81 0.63
C THR A 18 3.23 -14.93 1.45
N PRO A 19 2.06 -15.43 1.88
CA PRO A 19 1.15 -14.68 2.74
C PRO A 19 1.70 -14.63 4.16
N LEU A 20 2.75 -13.84 4.37
CA LEU A 20 3.33 -13.66 5.69
C LEU A 20 2.57 -12.61 6.48
N SER A 21 2.52 -12.81 7.80
CA SER A 21 2.12 -11.73 8.67
C SER A 21 3.18 -10.61 8.56
N CYS A 22 2.75 -9.36 8.63
CA CYS A 22 3.62 -8.17 8.56
C CYS A 22 4.74 -8.10 9.62
N LYS A 23 4.90 -9.15 10.42
CA LYS A 23 5.95 -9.27 11.46
C LYS A 23 7.05 -10.27 11.12
N GLU A 24 6.84 -11.09 10.10
CA GLU A 24 7.78 -12.12 9.70
C GLU A 24 8.56 -11.64 8.48
N ARG A 25 9.88 -11.74 8.55
CA ARG A 25 10.73 -11.58 7.37
C ARG A 25 10.90 -12.93 6.72
N LEU A 26 10.89 -12.95 5.39
CA LEU A 26 11.32 -14.12 4.63
C LEU A 26 12.76 -14.48 4.99
N ALA A 27 13.08 -15.77 4.95
CA ALA A 27 14.46 -16.19 4.99
C ALA A 27 15.22 -15.67 3.77
N GLU A 28 16.53 -15.49 3.88
CA GLU A 28 17.34 -14.87 2.83
C GLU A 28 17.29 -15.68 1.52
N GLU A 29 17.11 -17.00 1.61
CA GLU A 29 16.92 -17.91 0.49
C GLU A 29 15.55 -17.79 -0.22
N ASP A 30 14.56 -17.21 0.43
CA ASP A 30 13.23 -17.00 -0.14
C ASP A 30 13.16 -15.71 -0.98
N TYR A 31 14.15 -14.83 -0.85
CA TYR A 31 14.32 -13.71 -1.74
C TYR A 31 15.04 -14.21 -3.00
N GLY A 32 14.41 -14.06 -4.15
CA GLY A 32 15.02 -14.40 -5.44
C GLY A 32 16.39 -13.74 -5.64
N ASN A 33 17.23 -14.38 -6.43
CA ASN A 33 18.64 -14.02 -6.58
C ASN A 33 18.92 -12.75 -7.39
N SER A 34 17.91 -12.02 -7.83
CA SER A 34 18.08 -10.85 -8.68
C SER A 34 17.29 -9.64 -8.16
N VAL A 35 17.97 -8.89 -7.30
CA VAL A 35 17.54 -7.54 -6.90
C VAL A 35 18.20 -6.54 -7.84
N TRP A 36 17.47 -5.53 -8.27
CA TRP A 36 18.02 -4.44 -9.05
C TRP A 36 19.17 -3.77 -8.30
N SER A 37 20.21 -3.37 -9.02
CA SER A 37 21.29 -2.60 -8.42
C SER A 37 20.79 -1.23 -7.94
N ALA A 38 21.46 -0.65 -6.96
CA ALA A 38 21.15 0.69 -6.46
C ALA A 38 21.16 1.76 -7.58
N GLU A 39 21.95 1.55 -8.63
CA GLU A 39 22.02 2.46 -9.79
C GLU A 39 20.78 2.32 -10.67
N GLU A 40 20.31 1.11 -10.94
CA GLU A 40 19.09 0.86 -11.71
C GLU A 40 17.86 1.40 -10.98
N ILE A 41 17.75 1.17 -9.66
CA ILE A 41 16.69 1.74 -8.83
C ILE A 41 16.73 3.27 -8.91
N ARG A 42 17.90 3.88 -8.77
CA ARG A 42 18.04 5.33 -8.85
C ARG A 42 17.60 5.87 -10.21
N GLN A 43 18.02 5.24 -11.30
CA GLN A 43 17.64 5.65 -12.66
C GLN A 43 16.12 5.53 -12.85
N PHE A 44 15.50 4.48 -12.38
CA PHE A 44 14.05 4.32 -12.42
C PHE A 44 13.34 5.44 -11.65
N LEU A 45 13.75 5.73 -10.42
CA LEU A 45 13.16 6.79 -9.60
C LEU A 45 13.30 8.17 -10.26
N GLU A 46 14.45 8.46 -10.86
CA GLU A 46 14.71 9.76 -11.49
C GLU A 46 14.04 9.89 -12.88
N GLN A 47 14.10 8.88 -13.72
CA GLN A 47 13.67 8.96 -15.12
C GLN A 47 12.18 8.61 -15.30
N ASN A 48 11.68 7.63 -14.55
CA ASN A 48 10.32 7.14 -14.70
C ASN A 48 9.34 7.79 -13.71
N LEU A 49 9.78 8.05 -12.48
CA LEU A 49 8.94 8.66 -11.45
C LEU A 49 9.20 10.16 -11.25
N GLY A 50 10.21 10.72 -11.93
CA GLY A 50 10.51 12.15 -11.87
C GLY A 50 11.05 12.64 -10.52
N LEU A 51 11.54 11.72 -9.68
CA LEU A 51 12.15 12.08 -8.40
C LEU A 51 13.56 12.68 -8.62
N SER A 52 14.03 13.46 -7.67
CA SER A 52 15.34 14.10 -7.78
C SER A 52 16.05 14.19 -6.44
N LYS A 53 17.37 13.96 -6.43
CA LYS A 53 18.20 14.18 -5.23
C LYS A 53 18.24 15.65 -4.80
N THR A 54 18.09 16.58 -5.75
CA THR A 54 18.16 18.03 -5.49
C THR A 54 16.81 18.62 -5.12
N GLN A 55 15.71 17.99 -5.52
CA GLN A 55 14.35 18.43 -5.21
C GLN A 55 13.61 17.30 -4.48
N LYS A 56 13.85 17.23 -3.16
CA LYS A 56 13.27 16.19 -2.33
C LYS A 56 11.79 16.43 -2.08
N ILE A 57 11.01 15.35 -2.15
CA ILE A 57 9.61 15.31 -1.74
C ILE A 57 9.55 14.80 -0.29
N PRO A 58 8.74 15.42 0.58
CA PRO A 58 8.55 14.89 1.93
C PRO A 58 7.86 13.52 1.87
N GLY A 59 8.31 12.59 2.71
CA GLY A 59 7.77 11.23 2.75
C GLY A 59 8.15 10.53 4.05
N ARG A 60 7.72 9.28 4.16
CA ARG A 60 8.05 8.38 5.27
C ARG A 60 8.46 7.03 4.72
N ILE A 61 9.47 6.42 5.33
CA ILE A 61 9.80 5.01 5.15
C ILE A 61 9.07 4.23 6.25
N VAL A 62 8.37 3.18 5.86
CA VAL A 62 7.61 2.29 6.75
C VAL A 62 8.17 0.88 6.65
N SER A 63 7.92 0.04 7.65
CA SER A 63 8.36 -1.36 7.65
C SER A 63 7.28 -2.31 7.14
N GLY A 64 6.03 -2.03 7.45
CA GLY A 64 4.88 -2.72 6.89
C GLY A 64 4.12 -1.79 5.96
N HIS A 65 3.79 -2.24 4.75
CA HIS A 65 3.17 -1.41 3.73
C HIS A 65 1.83 -0.80 4.18
N ASN A 66 1.07 -1.53 5.00
CA ASN A 66 -0.17 -1.02 5.62
C ASN A 66 0.02 0.20 6.53
N GLU A 67 1.24 0.48 7.00
CA GLU A 67 1.52 1.69 7.78
C GLU A 67 1.39 2.97 6.93
N SER A 68 1.47 2.85 5.60
CA SER A 68 1.21 3.95 4.66
C SER A 68 -0.18 4.55 4.85
N LEU A 69 -1.21 3.71 5.06
CA LEU A 69 -2.58 4.16 5.33
C LEU A 69 -2.66 5.08 6.54
N PHE A 70 -2.01 4.70 7.65
CA PHE A 70 -2.02 5.49 8.88
C PHE A 70 -1.21 6.78 8.74
N PHE A 71 -0.13 6.75 7.97
CA PHE A 71 0.62 7.94 7.63
C PHE A 71 -0.20 8.93 6.80
N TRP A 72 -0.98 8.46 5.83
CA TRP A 72 -1.86 9.32 5.05
C TRP A 72 -2.95 9.96 5.92
N GLU A 73 -3.52 9.20 6.85
CA GLU A 73 -4.47 9.76 7.84
C GLU A 73 -3.84 10.86 8.69
N GLU A 74 -2.60 10.65 9.16
CA GLU A 74 -1.84 11.66 9.91
C GLU A 74 -1.69 12.95 9.08
N LEU A 75 -1.32 12.80 7.80
CA LEU A 75 -1.15 13.95 6.91
C LEU A 75 -2.46 14.68 6.62
N ILE A 76 -3.57 13.98 6.48
CA ILE A 76 -4.91 14.58 6.32
C ILE A 76 -5.28 15.33 7.59
N ASN A 77 -5.14 14.72 8.75
CA ASN A 77 -5.44 15.35 10.04
C ASN A 77 -4.60 16.61 10.29
N CYS A 78 -3.36 16.62 9.84
CA CYS A 78 -2.46 17.79 9.89
C CYS A 78 -2.67 18.78 8.74
N LYS A 79 -3.65 18.55 7.84
CA LYS A 79 -3.93 19.38 6.65
C LYS A 79 -2.74 19.50 5.68
N LYS A 80 -1.86 18.52 5.66
CA LYS A 80 -0.74 18.41 4.72
C LYS A 80 -1.09 17.63 3.47
N LEU A 81 -2.14 16.81 3.54
CA LEU A 81 -2.71 16.05 2.43
C LEU A 81 -4.21 16.38 2.35
N SER A 82 -4.76 16.42 1.16
CA SER A 82 -6.21 16.58 0.96
C SER A 82 -6.99 15.37 1.46
N ASP A 83 -8.25 15.56 1.84
CA ASP A 83 -9.12 14.47 2.31
C ASP A 83 -9.33 13.37 1.27
N SER A 84 -9.06 13.69 -0.01
CA SER A 84 -9.05 12.75 -1.11
C SER A 84 -7.88 13.10 -2.05
N PHE A 85 -7.14 12.09 -2.49
CA PHE A 85 -5.92 12.23 -3.28
C PHE A 85 -5.75 11.08 -4.28
N ASP A 86 -4.89 11.27 -5.27
CA ASP A 86 -4.50 10.25 -6.23
C ASP A 86 -3.28 9.48 -5.71
N VAL A 87 -3.25 8.17 -5.95
CA VAL A 87 -2.11 7.31 -5.61
C VAL A 87 -1.45 6.80 -6.88
N VAL A 88 -0.13 6.92 -6.95
CA VAL A 88 0.72 6.14 -7.85
C VAL A 88 1.31 5.03 -7.00
N HIS A 89 0.83 3.82 -7.20
CA HIS A 89 1.22 2.62 -6.48
C HIS A 89 2.21 1.82 -7.32
N VAL A 90 3.43 1.73 -6.85
CA VAL A 90 4.54 1.02 -7.51
C VAL A 90 4.93 -0.15 -6.63
N ASP A 91 4.51 -1.33 -7.03
CA ASP A 91 4.54 -2.52 -6.20
C ASP A 91 4.42 -3.78 -7.07
N SER A 92 4.95 -4.88 -6.61
CA SER A 92 4.72 -6.20 -7.21
C SER A 92 3.32 -6.75 -6.90
N HIS A 93 2.67 -6.22 -5.86
CA HIS A 93 1.33 -6.59 -5.40
C HIS A 93 0.36 -5.42 -5.54
N ALA A 94 -0.91 -5.71 -5.73
CA ALA A 94 -1.92 -4.65 -5.89
C ALA A 94 -2.43 -4.08 -4.55
N ASP A 95 -2.22 -4.77 -3.45
CA ASP A 95 -2.65 -4.45 -2.08
C ASP A 95 -4.14 -4.09 -1.94
N LEU A 96 -4.93 -4.67 -2.82
CA LEU A 96 -6.39 -4.51 -2.89
C LEU A 96 -7.15 -5.74 -2.34
N GLY A 97 -6.45 -6.65 -1.63
CA GLY A 97 -7.01 -7.95 -1.23
C GLY A 97 -7.25 -8.89 -2.42
N LEU A 98 -7.53 -10.14 -2.13
CA LEU A 98 -7.72 -11.19 -3.14
C LEU A 98 -9.14 -11.80 -3.12
N GLY A 99 -10.16 -11.04 -2.76
CA GLY A 99 -11.51 -11.56 -2.58
C GLY A 99 -11.67 -12.33 -1.26
N ASP A 100 -10.89 -11.96 -0.28
CA ASP A 100 -10.81 -12.55 1.07
C ASP A 100 -11.83 -11.97 2.05
N ALA A 101 -11.58 -12.17 3.35
CA ALA A 101 -12.41 -11.69 4.44
C ALA A 101 -12.64 -10.17 4.39
N SER A 102 -11.64 -9.38 4.00
CA SER A 102 -11.77 -7.92 3.92
C SER A 102 -12.77 -7.49 2.87
N TRP A 103 -12.77 -8.10 1.69
CA TRP A 103 -13.76 -7.85 0.66
C TRP A 103 -15.18 -8.18 1.12
N SER A 104 -15.37 -9.34 1.77
CA SER A 104 -16.67 -9.75 2.28
C SER A 104 -17.21 -8.77 3.31
N PHE A 105 -16.39 -8.39 4.28
CA PHE A 105 -16.77 -7.42 5.31
C PHE A 105 -17.06 -6.03 4.71
N LEU A 106 -16.21 -5.54 3.82
CA LEU A 106 -16.40 -4.23 3.22
C LEU A 106 -17.71 -4.15 2.44
N GLN A 107 -18.04 -5.16 1.66
CA GLN A 107 -19.26 -5.17 0.85
C GLN A 107 -20.54 -5.36 1.66
N SER A 108 -20.53 -6.25 2.66
CA SER A 108 -21.74 -6.59 3.41
C SER A 108 -22.09 -5.57 4.48
N GLU A 109 -21.10 -5.01 5.16
CA GLU A 109 -21.31 -4.22 6.37
C GLU A 109 -20.71 -2.82 6.27
N PHE A 110 -19.42 -2.72 5.97
CA PHE A 110 -18.66 -1.50 6.10
C PHE A 110 -19.17 -0.37 5.20
N LEU A 111 -19.47 -0.66 3.93
CA LEU A 111 -19.94 0.35 2.97
C LEU A 111 -21.35 0.86 3.26
N THR A 112 -22.10 0.22 4.16
CA THR A 112 -23.40 0.71 4.63
C THR A 112 -23.25 1.83 5.66
N LEU A 113 -22.08 1.94 6.31
CA LEU A 113 -21.82 2.91 7.35
C LEU A 113 -21.55 4.32 6.80
N PRO A 114 -21.86 5.38 7.56
CA PRO A 114 -21.40 6.74 7.26
C PRO A 114 -19.88 6.82 7.21
N ILE A 115 -19.33 7.69 6.37
CA ILE A 115 -17.87 7.82 6.16
C ILE A 115 -17.11 8.07 7.46
N ASP A 116 -17.61 8.96 8.32
CA ASP A 116 -16.96 9.29 9.60
C ASP A 116 -16.89 8.08 10.55
N SER A 117 -17.82 7.14 10.41
CA SER A 117 -17.80 5.88 11.16
C SER A 117 -16.81 4.88 10.56
N ARG A 118 -16.73 4.82 9.21
CA ARG A 118 -15.78 3.93 8.54
C ARG A 118 -14.36 4.19 8.96
N ARG A 119 -13.93 5.46 8.96
CA ARG A 119 -12.55 5.87 9.28
C ARG A 119 -12.11 5.53 10.73
N LYS A 120 -13.00 5.06 11.58
CA LYS A 120 -12.70 4.61 12.95
C LYS A 120 -12.47 3.11 13.06
N ILE A 121 -12.89 2.33 12.08
CA ILE A 121 -12.80 0.88 12.10
C ILE A 121 -11.38 0.48 11.64
N ARG A 122 -10.71 -0.34 12.45
CA ARG A 122 -9.35 -0.85 12.19
C ARG A 122 -9.30 -2.37 12.22
N GLU A 123 -10.35 -2.96 12.73
CA GLU A 123 -10.49 -4.40 12.86
C GLU A 123 -11.95 -4.79 12.67
N TYR A 124 -12.18 -6.02 12.31
CA TYR A 124 -13.50 -6.57 12.05
C TYR A 124 -13.51 -8.06 12.39
N GLU A 125 -14.67 -8.60 12.67
CA GLU A 125 -14.86 -10.01 12.94
C GLU A 125 -15.17 -10.77 11.63
N PHE A 126 -14.51 -11.91 11.43
CA PHE A 126 -14.79 -12.80 10.33
C PHE A 126 -14.50 -14.25 10.74
N CYS A 127 -15.52 -15.13 10.66
CA CYS A 127 -15.44 -16.54 11.06
C CYS A 127 -14.88 -16.71 12.49
N ASP A 128 -15.44 -15.98 13.46
CA ASP A 128 -15.06 -15.99 14.88
C ASP A 128 -13.61 -15.52 15.15
N GLU A 129 -12.97 -14.86 14.18
CA GLU A 129 -11.63 -14.30 14.34
C GLU A 129 -11.63 -12.77 14.14
N ILE A 130 -10.84 -12.08 14.94
CA ILE A 130 -10.59 -10.65 14.74
C ILE A 130 -9.51 -10.46 13.67
N LYS A 131 -9.92 -9.87 12.56
CA LYS A 131 -9.05 -9.50 11.45
C LYS A 131 -8.70 -8.01 11.51
N ARG A 132 -7.54 -7.66 10.97
CA ARG A 132 -7.03 -6.29 10.91
C ARG A 132 -6.59 -5.95 9.50
N ILE A 133 -6.50 -4.66 9.21
CA ILE A 133 -5.93 -4.15 7.96
C ILE A 133 -4.51 -4.69 7.81
N SER A 134 -4.27 -5.39 6.72
CA SER A 134 -3.02 -6.07 6.42
C SER A 134 -2.21 -5.33 5.34
N ILE A 135 -0.98 -5.80 5.10
CA ILE A 135 -0.13 -5.29 4.02
C ILE A 135 -0.75 -5.54 2.63
N GLY A 136 -1.51 -6.62 2.45
CA GLY A 136 -2.09 -6.98 1.16
C GLY A 136 -3.48 -6.40 0.89
N ASP A 137 -4.07 -5.61 1.82
CA ASP A 137 -5.42 -5.05 1.64
C ASP A 137 -5.58 -3.58 2.06
N TYR A 138 -4.52 -2.95 2.61
CA TYR A 138 -4.61 -1.57 3.14
C TYR A 138 -5.08 -0.56 2.08
N LEU A 139 -4.72 -0.76 0.81
CA LEU A 139 -5.11 0.14 -0.27
C LEU A 139 -6.61 0.00 -0.60
N LEU A 140 -7.18 -1.20 -0.49
CA LEU A 140 -8.61 -1.42 -0.55
C LEU A 140 -9.35 -0.64 0.56
N TRP A 141 -8.80 -0.64 1.78
CA TRP A 141 -9.34 0.13 2.90
C TRP A 141 -9.24 1.64 2.66
N ALA A 142 -8.13 2.13 2.08
CA ALA A 142 -7.97 3.54 1.73
C ALA A 142 -9.03 4.00 0.72
N VAL A 143 -9.37 3.16 -0.26
CA VAL A 143 -10.46 3.40 -1.20
C VAL A 143 -11.82 3.41 -0.48
N ALA A 144 -12.07 2.42 0.39
CA ALA A 144 -13.32 2.30 1.13
C ALA A 144 -13.52 3.45 2.15
N TYR A 145 -12.45 4.03 2.68
CA TYR A 145 -12.46 5.27 3.48
C TYR A 145 -12.68 6.54 2.66
N LYS A 146 -12.73 6.44 1.33
CA LYS A 146 -12.78 7.57 0.39
C LYS A 146 -11.59 8.53 0.54
N MET A 147 -10.43 8.01 0.90
CA MET A 147 -9.18 8.76 0.93
C MET A 147 -8.52 8.79 -0.46
N VAL A 148 -8.72 7.77 -1.25
CA VAL A 148 -8.14 7.62 -2.58
C VAL A 148 -9.19 7.91 -3.64
N SER A 149 -8.89 8.86 -4.55
CA SER A 149 -9.75 9.24 -5.68
C SER A 149 -9.45 8.40 -6.92
N SER A 150 -8.17 8.10 -7.14
CA SER A 150 -7.72 7.29 -8.26
C SER A 150 -6.44 6.54 -7.90
N ILE A 151 -6.23 5.40 -8.52
CA ILE A 151 -5.01 4.59 -8.40
C ILE A 151 -4.42 4.42 -9.79
N THR A 152 -3.14 4.75 -9.93
CA THR A 152 -2.31 4.32 -11.05
C THR A 152 -1.37 3.24 -10.52
N TYR A 153 -1.57 2.00 -10.93
CA TYR A 153 -0.78 0.87 -10.48
C TYR A 153 0.29 0.51 -11.51
N LEU A 154 1.54 0.46 -11.07
CA LEU A 154 2.67 -0.03 -11.85
C LEU A 154 3.12 -1.37 -11.25
N SER A 155 2.99 -2.43 -12.04
CA SER A 155 3.44 -3.78 -11.69
C SER A 155 4.42 -4.32 -12.73
N LEU A 156 5.38 -5.14 -12.29
CA LEU A 156 6.31 -5.84 -13.19
C LEU A 156 5.64 -6.95 -14.01
N ILE A 157 4.46 -7.42 -13.62
CA ILE A 157 3.77 -8.55 -14.27
C ILE A 157 3.25 -8.19 -15.67
N HIS A 158 3.23 -6.93 -16.02
CA HIS A 158 2.66 -6.43 -17.28
C HIS A 158 3.67 -5.78 -18.23
N ILE A 159 4.97 -6.04 -18.03
CA ILE A 159 6.04 -5.61 -18.94
C ILE A 159 6.52 -6.77 -19.79
#